data_0b9dcdc2d01b679902f6960c26b57fbd
#
_entry.id   0b9dcdc2d01b679902f6960c26b57fbd
#
_cell.length_a   1.000
_cell.length_b   1.000
_cell.length_c   1.000
_cell.angle_alpha   90.00
_cell.angle_beta   90.00
_cell.angle_gamma   90.00
#
_symmetry.space_group_name_H-M   'P 1'
#
loop_
_entity.id
_entity.type
_entity.pdbx_description
1 polymer ?
#
loop_
_entity_poly.entity_id
_entity_poly.type
_entity_poly.pdbx_seq_one_letter_code
_entity_poly.pdbx_strand_id
1 'polypeptide(L)'
;MQLPFVNLGETNFEDGFASPGWFLQEFPEAYVAGEFRDGHGKQIAGSNRLTVYSTTTHVAFTSKKRFLDGWLVGEALQPLVDLDVQLANGVSSRKRGFGDLTLGLGLQWAPQKIGKDVLAQRFVFAVILPTGSYSDRQPVNIGNHFVVVDPYYAFTYERKKVELSARVHYLWNSTNNDPFIGFGIENMQPGQAVHINYATSYELFKNVRLGFNGYWLQQLTNHEINAVAIPNSKERTVGLGPGIQLGGGTIWFRVNSYIETDVRNRPSGVKVTFRISKALPAAEPEP
;
A
#
# COMPACT_ATOMS: atom_id res chain seq x y z
N MET A 1 3.65 -19.16 1.80
CA MET A 1 3.81 -18.07 0.81
C MET A 1 2.75 -17.02 1.11
N GLN A 2 3.04 -15.75 0.92
CA GLN A 2 2.12 -14.63 1.05
C GLN A 2 2.25 -13.72 -0.16
N LEU A 3 1.21 -12.93 -0.43
CA LEU A 3 1.30 -11.80 -1.35
C LEU A 3 2.42 -10.83 -0.91
N PRO A 4 3.00 -10.07 -1.83
CA PRO A 4 3.99 -9.04 -1.49
C PRO A 4 3.41 -8.04 -0.48
N PHE A 5 4.29 -7.37 0.26
CA PHE A 5 3.90 -6.21 1.03
C PHE A 5 3.45 -5.11 0.06
N VAL A 6 2.18 -4.78 0.12
CA VAL A 6 1.57 -3.73 -0.69
C VAL A 6 0.98 -2.66 0.22
N ASN A 7 0.74 -1.50 -0.34
CA ASN A 7 0.33 -0.28 0.35
C ASN A 7 -1.11 -0.29 0.90
N LEU A 8 -1.50 -1.36 1.60
CA LEU A 8 -2.82 -1.45 2.24
C LEU A 8 -3.00 -0.34 3.28
N GLY A 9 -4.07 0.43 3.15
CA GLY A 9 -4.38 1.55 4.05
C GLY A 9 -3.56 2.81 3.78
N GLU A 10 -2.87 2.92 2.65
CA GLU A 10 -2.07 4.09 2.31
C GLU A 10 -2.83 5.18 1.54
N THR A 11 -4.11 5.00 1.22
CA THR A 11 -4.94 6.10 0.72
C THR A 11 -5.21 7.10 1.82
N ASN A 12 -5.14 8.36 1.46
CA ASN A 12 -5.42 9.49 2.35
C ASN A 12 -6.73 10.15 2.00
N PHE A 13 -7.17 11.04 2.88
CA PHE A 13 -8.11 12.08 2.48
C PHE A 13 -7.48 12.91 1.36
N GLU A 14 -8.28 13.24 0.35
CA GLU A 14 -7.85 14.04 -0.79
C GLU A 14 -6.75 13.37 -1.67
N ASP A 15 -6.67 12.04 -1.68
CA ASP A 15 -5.61 11.27 -2.34
C ASP A 15 -5.52 11.46 -3.87
N GLY A 16 -6.64 11.79 -4.52
CA GLY A 16 -6.70 12.03 -5.96
C GLY A 16 -6.14 13.38 -6.39
N PHE A 17 -5.92 14.33 -5.47
CA PHE A 17 -5.39 15.64 -5.79
C PHE A 17 -3.86 15.63 -5.91
N ALA A 18 -3.34 16.22 -6.97
CA ALA A 18 -1.97 16.63 -7.11
C ALA A 18 -1.87 17.80 -8.09
N SER A 19 -0.79 18.56 -8.01
CA SER A 19 -0.46 19.67 -8.91
C SER A 19 0.98 19.56 -9.39
N PRO A 20 1.36 20.23 -10.49
CA PRO A 20 2.75 20.25 -10.95
C PRO A 20 3.72 20.69 -9.85
N GLY A 21 4.82 19.95 -9.73
CA GLY A 21 5.85 20.15 -8.73
C GLY A 21 6.31 18.85 -8.08
N TRP A 22 7.08 18.97 -7.01
CA TRP A 22 7.54 17.85 -6.21
C TRP A 22 6.59 17.60 -5.04
N PHE A 23 6.45 16.33 -4.71
CA PHE A 23 5.69 15.87 -3.56
C PHE A 23 6.53 14.87 -2.77
N LEU A 24 6.73 15.16 -1.49
CA LEU A 24 7.54 14.35 -0.58
C LEU A 24 6.63 13.85 0.54
N GLN A 25 6.72 12.56 0.84
CA GLN A 25 6.00 11.98 1.97
C GLN A 25 6.89 11.01 2.72
N GLU A 26 6.64 10.92 4.03
CA GLU A 26 7.20 9.89 4.90
C GLU A 26 6.05 9.19 5.61
N PHE A 27 6.07 7.85 5.64
CA PHE A 27 5.01 6.99 6.19
C PHE A 27 5.51 6.08 7.31
N PRO A 28 5.75 6.55 8.52
CA PRO A 28 5.91 5.66 9.65
C PRO A 28 4.64 4.84 9.89
N GLU A 29 4.82 3.53 10.06
CA GLU A 29 3.75 2.56 10.27
C GLU A 29 4.12 1.58 11.37
N ALA A 30 3.14 1.21 12.19
CA ALA A 30 3.22 0.10 13.13
C ALA A 30 2.07 -0.88 12.85
N TYR A 31 2.40 -2.14 12.64
CA TYR A 31 1.45 -3.24 12.50
C TYR A 31 1.74 -4.33 13.53
N VAL A 32 0.72 -4.74 14.29
CA VAL A 32 0.83 -5.80 15.28
C VAL A 32 -0.32 -6.79 15.07
N ALA A 33 0.02 -8.05 14.83
CA ALA A 33 -0.92 -9.15 14.70
C ALA A 33 -0.59 -10.25 15.71
N GLY A 34 -1.58 -10.62 16.51
CA GLY A 34 -1.50 -11.75 17.48
C GLY A 34 -2.19 -13.01 16.96
N GLU A 35 -2.83 -12.95 15.82
CA GLU A 35 -3.57 -14.04 15.22
C GLU A 35 -3.18 -14.23 13.76
N PHE A 36 -3.17 -15.50 13.33
CA PHE A 36 -3.03 -15.89 11.94
C PHE A 36 -4.28 -16.70 11.53
N ARG A 37 -4.80 -16.41 10.36
CA ARG A 37 -6.02 -17.05 9.84
C ARG A 37 -5.69 -17.99 8.68
N ASP A 38 -6.36 -19.14 8.63
CA ASP A 38 -6.26 -20.09 7.52
C ASP A 38 -7.12 -19.66 6.31
N GLY A 39 -7.18 -20.46 5.25
CA GLY A 39 -7.94 -20.18 4.03
C GLY A 39 -9.48 -20.15 4.22
N HIS A 40 -9.98 -20.62 5.37
CA HIS A 40 -11.39 -20.54 5.76
C HIS A 40 -11.66 -19.40 6.74
N GLY A 41 -10.63 -18.63 7.12
CA GLY A 41 -10.72 -17.54 8.10
C GLY A 41 -10.70 -18.02 9.56
N LYS A 42 -10.43 -19.31 9.80
CA LYS A 42 -10.30 -19.86 11.14
C LYS A 42 -8.92 -19.52 11.72
N GLN A 43 -8.88 -19.19 13.00
CA GLN A 43 -7.62 -18.91 13.69
C GLN A 43 -6.73 -20.16 13.71
N ILE A 44 -5.48 -20.00 13.28
CA ILE A 44 -4.45 -21.03 13.40
C ILE A 44 -4.03 -21.13 14.85
N ALA A 45 -4.11 -22.35 15.40
CA ALA A 45 -3.82 -22.62 16.80
C ALA A 45 -2.37 -22.30 17.17
N GLY A 46 -2.15 -22.00 18.45
CA GLY A 46 -0.86 -21.71 19.03
C GLY A 46 -0.55 -20.22 19.11
N SER A 47 0.59 -19.91 19.73
CA SER A 47 1.05 -18.52 19.91
C SER A 47 1.75 -18.04 18.63
N ASN A 48 1.04 -17.26 17.83
CA ASN A 48 1.57 -16.63 16.63
C ASN A 48 1.61 -15.12 16.84
N ARG A 49 2.72 -14.48 16.46
CA ARG A 49 2.87 -13.04 16.55
C ARG A 49 3.65 -12.50 15.37
N LEU A 50 3.18 -11.39 14.83
CA LEU A 50 3.90 -10.57 13.87
C LEU A 50 3.87 -9.12 14.35
N THR A 51 5.05 -8.50 14.39
CA THR A 51 5.20 -7.06 14.63
C THR A 51 6.02 -6.48 13.49
N VAL A 52 5.52 -5.44 12.85
CA VAL A 52 6.21 -4.72 11.80
C VAL A 52 6.23 -3.25 12.15
N TYR A 53 7.41 -2.68 12.20
CA TYR A 53 7.61 -1.24 12.16
C TYR A 53 8.25 -0.90 10.83
N SER A 54 7.68 0.03 10.12
CA SER A 54 8.23 0.46 8.84
C SER A 54 8.13 1.96 8.68
N THR A 55 8.94 2.49 7.78
CA THR A 55 8.73 3.81 7.23
C THR A 55 8.98 3.73 5.72
N THR A 56 8.17 4.43 4.94
CA THR A 56 8.33 4.49 3.49
C THR A 56 8.55 5.92 3.07
N THR A 57 9.71 6.19 2.48
CA THR A 57 9.99 7.46 1.82
C THR A 57 9.36 7.45 0.43
N HIS A 58 8.48 8.38 0.16
CA HIS A 58 7.82 8.57 -1.14
C HIS A 58 8.21 9.92 -1.74
N VAL A 59 8.72 9.87 -2.94
CA VAL A 59 9.05 11.04 -3.76
C VAL A 59 8.24 10.96 -5.04
N ALA A 60 7.46 11.99 -5.35
CA ALA A 60 6.75 12.09 -6.61
C ALA A 60 7.01 13.44 -7.28
N PHE A 61 7.03 13.43 -8.59
CA PHE A 61 7.15 14.62 -9.43
C PHE A 61 6.02 14.64 -10.45
N THR A 62 5.24 15.72 -10.46
CA THR A 62 4.22 15.99 -11.47
C THR A 62 4.74 17.08 -12.40
N SER A 63 4.88 16.78 -13.68
CA SER A 63 5.43 17.71 -14.66
C SER A 63 4.37 18.73 -15.10
N LYS A 64 4.79 19.85 -15.66
CA LYS A 64 3.89 20.79 -16.37
C LYS A 64 3.55 20.32 -17.79
N LYS A 65 4.30 19.33 -18.32
CA LYS A 65 4.03 18.75 -19.65
C LYS A 65 2.78 17.89 -19.58
N ARG A 66 1.92 18.02 -20.60
CA ARG A 66 0.68 17.27 -20.71
C ARG A 66 0.78 16.16 -21.76
N PHE A 67 0.14 15.06 -21.46
CA PHE A 67 -0.13 13.96 -22.38
C PHE A 67 -1.54 13.43 -22.08
N LEU A 68 -2.39 13.23 -23.09
CA LEU A 68 -3.80 12.83 -22.93
C LEU A 68 -4.54 13.71 -21.89
N ASP A 69 -4.35 15.04 -21.99
CA ASP A 69 -4.90 16.06 -21.09
C ASP A 69 -4.47 15.95 -19.62
N GLY A 70 -3.65 14.97 -19.26
CA GLY A 70 -3.05 14.79 -17.95
C GLY A 70 -1.60 15.31 -17.87
N TRP A 71 -1.18 15.66 -16.69
CA TRP A 71 0.24 15.91 -16.37
C TRP A 71 0.97 14.59 -16.17
N LEU A 72 2.17 14.48 -16.73
CA LEU A 72 3.02 13.31 -16.49
C LEU A 72 3.47 13.25 -15.03
N VAL A 73 3.33 12.09 -14.40
CA VAL A 73 3.73 11.81 -13.02
C VAL A 73 4.80 10.73 -13.02
N GLY A 74 5.86 10.94 -12.22
CA GLY A 74 6.81 9.89 -11.83
C GLY A 74 6.87 9.81 -10.32
N GLU A 75 6.94 8.58 -9.78
CA GLU A 75 7.06 8.38 -8.34
C GLU A 75 8.02 7.25 -7.98
N ALA A 76 8.61 7.35 -6.81
CA ALA A 76 9.45 6.32 -6.20
C ALA A 76 9.11 6.17 -4.72
N LEU A 77 8.96 4.92 -4.26
CA LEU A 77 8.70 4.60 -2.86
C LEU A 77 9.74 3.58 -2.38
N GLN A 78 10.44 3.91 -1.28
CA GLN A 78 11.44 3.05 -0.68
C GLN A 78 11.09 2.73 0.77
N PRO A 79 10.65 1.50 1.08
CA PRO A 79 10.41 1.07 2.45
C PRO A 79 11.70 0.76 3.21
N LEU A 80 11.73 1.08 4.51
CA LEU A 80 12.66 0.56 5.50
C LEU A 80 11.84 -0.16 6.57
N VAL A 81 12.17 -1.41 6.86
CA VAL A 81 11.33 -2.32 7.65
C VAL A 81 12.11 -2.93 8.81
N ASP A 82 11.52 -2.99 10.01
CA ASP A 82 11.92 -3.83 11.16
C ASP A 82 10.77 -4.81 11.41
N LEU A 83 10.99 -6.08 11.12
CA LEU A 83 10.02 -7.17 11.21
C LEU A 83 10.44 -8.15 12.28
N ASP A 84 9.51 -8.49 13.19
CA ASP A 84 9.64 -9.53 14.21
C ASP A 84 8.48 -10.51 14.07
N VAL A 85 8.79 -11.77 13.80
CA VAL A 85 7.81 -12.84 13.65
C VAL A 85 8.14 -14.01 14.56
N GLN A 86 7.12 -14.50 15.25
CA GLN A 86 7.16 -15.70 16.08
C GLN A 86 5.96 -16.57 15.74
N LEU A 87 6.22 -17.80 15.33
CA LEU A 87 5.16 -18.73 14.94
C LEU A 87 5.14 -19.94 15.86
N ALA A 88 3.96 -20.51 16.05
CA ALA A 88 3.73 -21.67 16.91
C ALA A 88 4.51 -22.94 16.47
N ASN A 89 4.93 -23.00 15.20
CA ASN A 89 5.76 -24.08 14.66
C ASN A 89 7.26 -23.93 14.97
N GLY A 90 7.64 -22.96 15.80
CA GLY A 90 9.03 -22.74 16.23
C GLY A 90 9.81 -21.74 15.36
N VAL A 91 9.25 -21.23 14.26
CA VAL A 91 9.89 -20.16 13.49
C VAL A 91 9.90 -18.88 14.32
N SER A 92 11.10 -18.36 14.60
CA SER A 92 11.31 -17.06 15.25
C SER A 92 12.37 -16.30 14.44
N SER A 93 12.05 -15.09 14.01
CA SER A 93 12.96 -14.30 13.17
C SER A 93 12.71 -12.81 13.37
N ARG A 94 13.81 -12.07 13.52
CA ARG A 94 13.79 -10.61 13.46
C ARG A 94 14.67 -10.12 12.33
N LYS A 95 14.15 -9.24 11.50
CA LYS A 95 14.83 -8.69 10.33
C LYS A 95 14.68 -7.19 10.26
N ARG A 96 15.78 -6.53 9.84
CA ARG A 96 15.76 -5.11 9.53
C ARG A 96 16.48 -4.87 8.21
N GLY A 97 15.90 -4.03 7.35
CA GLY A 97 16.50 -3.70 6.06
C GLY A 97 15.55 -2.97 5.14
N PHE A 98 16.03 -2.69 3.95
CA PHE A 98 15.21 -2.09 2.91
C PHE A 98 14.22 -3.12 2.33
N GLY A 99 13.00 -2.67 2.11
CA GLY A 99 12.02 -3.39 1.28
C GLY A 99 12.26 -3.15 -0.21
N ASP A 100 11.41 -3.73 -1.04
CA ASP A 100 11.49 -3.59 -2.47
C ASP A 100 11.14 -2.17 -2.92
N LEU A 101 11.93 -1.62 -3.85
CA LEU A 101 11.70 -0.29 -4.44
C LEU A 101 10.51 -0.33 -5.39
N THR A 102 9.57 0.58 -5.20
CA THR A 102 8.47 0.82 -6.13
C THR A 102 8.79 2.03 -7.00
N LEU A 103 8.62 1.87 -8.32
CA LEU A 103 8.69 2.95 -9.30
C LEU A 103 7.37 3.05 -10.04
N GLY A 104 6.86 4.26 -10.24
CA GLY A 104 5.60 4.51 -10.92
C GLY A 104 5.71 5.60 -11.98
N LEU A 105 5.04 5.41 -13.11
CA LEU A 105 4.85 6.41 -14.15
C LEU A 105 3.36 6.52 -14.48
N GLY A 106 2.86 7.74 -14.65
CA GLY A 106 1.43 7.90 -14.84
C GLY A 106 0.98 9.28 -15.28
N LEU A 107 -0.31 9.51 -15.13
CA LEU A 107 -1.00 10.73 -15.48
C LEU A 107 -1.83 11.24 -14.30
N GLN A 108 -1.71 12.51 -14.01
CA GLN A 108 -2.57 13.26 -13.11
C GLN A 108 -3.42 14.22 -13.93
N TRP A 109 -4.72 14.07 -13.90
CA TRP A 109 -5.60 15.04 -14.52
C TRP A 109 -5.87 16.22 -13.59
N ALA A 110 -6.01 17.40 -14.17
CA ALA A 110 -6.43 18.58 -13.42
C ALA A 110 -7.81 18.33 -12.78
N PRO A 111 -8.06 18.81 -11.55
CA PRO A 111 -9.37 18.66 -10.93
C PRO A 111 -10.49 19.19 -11.83
N GLN A 112 -11.50 18.35 -12.07
CA GLN A 112 -12.63 18.64 -12.94
C GLN A 112 -13.83 19.08 -12.11
N LYS A 113 -14.48 20.17 -12.51
CA LYS A 113 -15.74 20.60 -11.92
C LYS A 113 -16.91 19.79 -12.51
N ILE A 114 -17.69 19.13 -11.66
CA ILE A 114 -18.91 18.42 -11.99
C ILE A 114 -20.07 19.16 -11.28
N GLY A 115 -20.62 20.15 -11.96
CA GLY A 115 -21.60 21.06 -11.35
C GLY A 115 -20.96 21.88 -10.22
N LYS A 116 -21.36 21.60 -8.96
CA LYS A 116 -20.79 22.25 -7.74
C LYS A 116 -19.72 21.40 -7.07
N ASP A 117 -19.45 20.22 -7.56
CA ASP A 117 -18.56 19.23 -7.00
C ASP A 117 -17.23 19.20 -7.77
N VAL A 118 -16.22 18.53 -7.22
CA VAL A 118 -14.89 18.41 -7.83
C VAL A 118 -14.49 16.93 -7.90
N LEU A 119 -13.95 16.51 -9.03
CA LEU A 119 -13.35 15.20 -9.21
C LEU A 119 -11.87 15.38 -9.58
N ALA A 120 -10.99 14.81 -8.78
CA ALA A 120 -9.56 14.69 -9.07
C ALA A 120 -9.21 13.23 -9.37
N GLN A 121 -8.34 12.98 -10.34
CA GLN A 121 -8.06 11.63 -10.83
C GLN A 121 -6.58 11.47 -11.18
N ARG A 122 -6.05 10.25 -10.93
CA ARG A 122 -4.70 9.85 -11.31
C ARG A 122 -4.67 8.38 -11.70
N PHE A 123 -3.93 8.07 -12.75
CA PHE A 123 -3.56 6.71 -13.10
C PHE A 123 -2.04 6.57 -13.05
N VAL A 124 -1.54 5.51 -12.45
CA VAL A 124 -0.11 5.20 -12.41
C VAL A 124 0.08 3.72 -12.73
N PHE A 125 1.03 3.45 -13.60
CA PHE A 125 1.58 2.13 -13.83
C PHE A 125 2.81 1.99 -12.94
N ALA A 126 2.67 1.24 -11.85
CA ALA A 126 3.74 1.02 -10.89
C ALA A 126 4.34 -0.39 -11.04
N VAL A 127 5.63 -0.50 -10.73
CA VAL A 127 6.39 -1.75 -10.69
C VAL A 127 7.17 -1.79 -9.39
N ILE A 128 7.05 -2.89 -8.65
CA ILE A 128 7.85 -3.17 -7.44
C ILE A 128 9.01 -4.06 -7.87
N LEU A 129 10.22 -3.58 -7.69
CA LEU A 129 11.45 -4.23 -8.10
C LEU A 129 12.02 -5.07 -6.94
N PRO A 130 12.56 -6.27 -7.18
CA PRO A 130 13.09 -7.16 -6.14
C PRO A 130 14.45 -6.68 -5.62
N THR A 131 14.50 -5.48 -5.05
CA THR A 131 15.71 -4.82 -4.55
C THR A 131 15.86 -4.90 -3.04
N GLY A 132 14.83 -5.40 -2.35
CA GLY A 132 14.80 -5.52 -0.90
C GLY A 132 15.71 -6.60 -0.35
N SER A 133 15.91 -6.56 0.96
CA SER A 133 16.77 -7.53 1.67
C SER A 133 16.18 -8.93 1.60
N TYR A 134 16.86 -9.82 0.89
CA TYR A 134 16.45 -11.21 0.65
C TYR A 134 17.60 -12.21 0.81
N SER A 135 17.29 -13.40 1.27
CA SER A 135 18.18 -14.57 1.27
C SER A 135 17.36 -15.86 1.19
N ASP A 136 17.72 -16.72 0.25
CA ASP A 136 17.19 -18.09 0.07
C ASP A 136 17.50 -19.04 1.24
N ARG A 137 18.43 -18.67 2.12
CA ARG A 137 18.78 -19.42 3.34
C ARG A 137 17.94 -19.06 4.55
N GLN A 138 16.96 -18.19 4.38
CA GLN A 138 16.12 -17.70 5.49
C GLN A 138 14.65 -17.84 5.14
N PRO A 139 13.83 -18.39 6.09
CA PRO A 139 12.40 -18.60 5.84
C PRO A 139 11.58 -17.31 5.86
N VAL A 140 12.14 -16.23 6.42
CA VAL A 140 11.50 -14.92 6.53
C VAL A 140 12.42 -13.86 5.95
N ASN A 141 11.90 -13.09 5.02
CA ASN A 141 12.61 -12.03 4.32
C ASN A 141 11.78 -10.73 4.29
N ILE A 142 12.45 -9.60 4.09
CA ILE A 142 11.83 -8.28 3.90
C ILE A 142 11.51 -8.08 2.42
N GLY A 143 12.47 -8.37 1.52
CA GLY A 143 12.27 -8.33 0.07
C GLY A 143 11.56 -9.59 -0.43
N ASN A 144 10.84 -9.47 -1.53
CA ASN A 144 10.03 -10.54 -2.11
C ASN A 144 10.80 -11.44 -3.09
N HIS A 145 11.88 -10.91 -3.69
CA HIS A 145 12.69 -11.58 -4.72
C HIS A 145 11.92 -11.96 -5.99
N PHE A 146 10.89 -11.21 -6.32
CA PHE A 146 10.15 -11.27 -7.58
C PHE A 146 9.62 -9.88 -7.95
N VAL A 147 9.34 -9.67 -9.24
CA VAL A 147 8.76 -8.42 -9.75
C VAL A 147 7.25 -8.41 -9.52
N VAL A 148 6.71 -7.27 -9.09
CA VAL A 148 5.27 -7.03 -9.02
C VAL A 148 4.90 -5.91 -9.97
N VAL A 149 3.90 -6.13 -10.82
CA VAL A 149 3.26 -5.09 -11.63
C VAL A 149 1.99 -4.67 -10.90
N ASP A 150 1.91 -3.38 -10.55
CA ASP A 150 0.87 -2.80 -9.67
C ASP A 150 0.27 -1.52 -10.27
N PRO A 151 -0.42 -1.57 -11.43
CA PRO A 151 -1.15 -0.42 -11.93
C PRO A 151 -2.26 -0.03 -10.97
N TYR A 152 -2.43 1.28 -10.76
CA TYR A 152 -3.51 1.79 -9.93
C TYR A 152 -4.21 3.00 -10.52
N TYR A 153 -5.48 3.15 -10.15
CA TYR A 153 -6.28 4.31 -10.41
C TYR A 153 -6.75 4.91 -9.08
N ALA A 154 -6.44 6.20 -8.88
CA ALA A 154 -6.83 6.95 -7.70
C ALA A 154 -7.78 8.07 -8.08
N PHE A 155 -8.80 8.30 -7.26
CA PHE A 155 -9.69 9.44 -7.40
C PHE A 155 -10.08 10.04 -6.04
N THR A 156 -10.44 11.30 -6.07
CA THR A 156 -11.14 12.01 -4.99
C THR A 156 -12.34 12.74 -5.56
N TYR A 157 -13.50 12.47 -5.00
CA TYR A 157 -14.72 13.22 -5.24
C TYR A 157 -15.01 14.11 -4.02
N GLU A 158 -15.11 15.40 -4.26
CA GLU A 158 -15.34 16.38 -3.20
C GLU A 158 -16.63 17.13 -3.42
N ARG A 159 -17.47 17.18 -2.39
CA ARG A 159 -18.72 17.93 -2.34
C ARG A 159 -18.78 18.77 -1.07
N LYS A 160 -18.64 20.09 -1.20
CA LYS A 160 -18.59 21.04 -0.06
C LYS A 160 -17.45 20.64 0.90
N LYS A 161 -17.80 20.20 2.12
CA LYS A 161 -16.87 19.79 3.18
C LYS A 161 -16.63 18.29 3.25
N VAL A 162 -17.35 17.50 2.44
CA VAL A 162 -17.23 16.03 2.40
C VAL A 162 -16.38 15.65 1.22
N GLU A 163 -15.48 14.70 1.41
CA GLU A 163 -14.75 14.03 0.32
C GLU A 163 -14.86 12.51 0.43
N LEU A 164 -14.70 11.85 -0.72
CA LEU A 164 -14.54 10.42 -0.87
C LEU A 164 -13.33 10.19 -1.76
N SER A 165 -12.33 9.49 -1.24
CA SER A 165 -11.14 9.08 -1.98
C SER A 165 -11.06 7.57 -2.08
N ALA A 166 -10.61 7.07 -3.21
CA ALA A 166 -10.27 5.66 -3.35
C ALA A 166 -9.10 5.48 -4.31
N ARG A 167 -8.38 4.37 -4.11
CA ARG A 167 -7.31 3.90 -4.98
C ARG A 167 -7.50 2.41 -5.20
N VAL A 168 -7.66 2.02 -6.47
CA VAL A 168 -7.87 0.64 -6.90
C VAL A 168 -6.60 0.14 -7.55
N HIS A 169 -6.11 -0.99 -7.09
CA HIS A 169 -4.88 -1.63 -7.53
C HIS A 169 -5.16 -3.01 -8.12
N TYR A 170 -4.35 -3.41 -9.09
CA TYR A 170 -4.27 -4.77 -9.56
C TYR A 170 -2.82 -5.27 -9.42
N LEU A 171 -2.64 -6.44 -8.84
CA LEU A 171 -1.33 -7.04 -8.62
C LEU A 171 -1.12 -8.26 -9.52
N TRP A 172 -0.10 -8.18 -10.34
CA TRP A 172 0.47 -9.33 -11.02
C TRP A 172 1.87 -9.58 -10.46
N ASN A 173 2.17 -10.83 -10.12
CA ASN A 173 3.43 -11.23 -9.49
C ASN A 173 4.20 -12.16 -10.41
N SER A 174 5.50 -11.92 -10.61
CA SER A 174 6.36 -12.87 -11.28
C SER A 174 6.75 -14.04 -10.37
N THR A 175 7.40 -15.04 -10.93
CA THR A 175 7.89 -16.20 -10.19
C THR A 175 9.16 -15.83 -9.41
N ASN A 176 9.26 -16.30 -8.15
CA ASN A 176 10.50 -16.38 -7.39
C ASN A 176 11.15 -17.74 -7.70
N ASN A 177 12.31 -17.72 -8.33
CA ASN A 177 13.07 -18.92 -8.71
C ASN A 177 14.11 -19.34 -7.66
N ASP A 178 14.25 -18.59 -6.59
CA ASP A 178 15.19 -18.87 -5.49
C ASP A 178 14.44 -18.82 -4.15
N PRO A 179 13.40 -19.65 -3.92
CA PRO A 179 12.69 -19.70 -2.65
C PRO A 179 13.59 -20.21 -1.53
N PHE A 180 13.14 -20.08 -0.27
CA PHE A 180 13.90 -20.63 0.86
C PHE A 180 14.23 -22.11 0.66
N ILE A 181 15.52 -22.42 0.64
CA ILE A 181 16.05 -23.78 0.35
C ILE A 181 15.48 -24.87 1.28
N GLY A 182 15.10 -24.51 2.52
CA GLY A 182 14.48 -25.42 3.48
C GLY A 182 13.08 -25.89 3.10
N PHE A 183 12.43 -25.30 2.10
CA PHE A 183 11.14 -25.78 1.59
C PHE A 183 11.27 -26.94 0.61
N GLY A 184 12.46 -27.17 0.02
CA GLY A 184 12.67 -28.21 -0.96
C GLY A 184 11.87 -28.03 -2.26
N ILE A 185 11.61 -26.80 -2.66
CA ILE A 185 10.85 -26.43 -3.87
C ILE A 185 11.75 -25.64 -4.83
N GLU A 186 11.47 -25.71 -6.13
CA GLU A 186 12.29 -25.05 -7.16
C GLU A 186 11.87 -23.59 -7.37
N ASN A 187 10.57 -23.35 -7.36
CA ASN A 187 10.03 -22.00 -7.54
C ASN A 187 8.68 -21.82 -6.86
N MET A 188 8.30 -20.56 -6.69
CA MET A 188 6.99 -20.19 -6.19
C MET A 188 6.51 -18.88 -6.81
N GLN A 189 5.20 -18.78 -7.08
CA GLN A 189 4.57 -17.57 -7.62
C GLN A 189 3.36 -17.18 -6.78
N PRO A 190 3.32 -15.97 -6.20
CA PRO A 190 2.12 -15.47 -5.56
C PRO A 190 1.01 -15.25 -6.58
N GLY A 191 -0.22 -15.56 -6.20
CA GLY A 191 -1.38 -15.32 -7.07
C GLY A 191 -1.63 -13.85 -7.33
N GLN A 192 -2.37 -13.56 -8.39
CA GLN A 192 -2.84 -12.22 -8.72
C GLN A 192 -3.86 -11.72 -7.70
N ALA A 193 -3.91 -10.43 -7.47
CA ALA A 193 -4.83 -9.84 -6.50
C ALA A 193 -5.36 -8.47 -6.96
N VAL A 194 -6.48 -8.07 -6.36
CA VAL A 194 -6.99 -6.70 -6.40
C VAL A 194 -7.03 -6.18 -4.98
N HIS A 195 -6.66 -4.94 -4.79
CA HIS A 195 -6.95 -4.26 -3.54
C HIS A 195 -7.46 -2.84 -3.77
N ILE A 196 -8.26 -2.38 -2.81
CA ILE A 196 -8.84 -1.05 -2.81
C ILE A 196 -8.50 -0.41 -1.47
N ASN A 197 -7.88 0.75 -1.51
CA ASN A 197 -7.79 1.63 -0.35
C ASN A 197 -8.83 2.73 -0.50
N TYR A 198 -9.55 3.07 0.55
CA TYR A 198 -10.58 4.09 0.51
C TYR A 198 -10.57 4.94 1.77
N ALA A 199 -11.03 6.16 1.63
CA ALA A 199 -11.16 7.12 2.71
C ALA A 199 -12.35 8.03 2.45
N THR A 200 -12.98 8.50 3.52
CA THR A 200 -13.98 9.56 3.47
C THR A 200 -13.79 10.48 4.67
N SER A 201 -13.91 11.76 4.45
CA SER A 201 -13.72 12.73 5.52
C SER A 201 -14.67 13.93 5.44
N TYR A 202 -14.81 14.60 6.57
CA TYR A 202 -15.50 15.87 6.71
C TYR A 202 -14.54 16.94 7.22
N GLU A 203 -14.49 18.09 6.56
CA GLU A 203 -13.75 19.26 7.01
C GLU A 203 -14.48 19.94 8.18
N LEU A 204 -14.02 19.67 9.41
CA LEU A 204 -14.59 20.29 10.62
C LEU A 204 -14.27 21.77 10.69
N PHE A 205 -12.99 22.09 10.54
CA PHE A 205 -12.44 23.44 10.53
C PHE A 205 -11.49 23.56 9.35
N LYS A 206 -11.12 24.79 9.01
CA LYS A 206 -10.07 25.02 8.01
C LYS A 206 -8.81 24.22 8.38
N ASN A 207 -8.33 23.40 7.46
CA ASN A 207 -7.14 22.54 7.63
C ASN A 207 -7.28 21.41 8.67
N VAL A 208 -8.49 21.01 9.06
CA VAL A 208 -8.75 19.88 9.96
C VAL A 208 -9.84 19.01 9.36
N ARG A 209 -9.49 17.78 8.99
CA ARG A 209 -10.44 16.78 8.52
C ARG A 209 -10.48 15.58 9.46
N LEU A 210 -11.68 15.09 9.75
CA LEU A 210 -11.91 13.81 10.43
C LEU A 210 -12.69 12.90 9.52
N GLY A 211 -12.39 11.59 9.61
CA GLY A 211 -13.07 10.63 8.78
C GLY A 211 -12.75 9.19 9.08
N PHE A 212 -13.07 8.35 8.13
CA PHE A 212 -12.82 6.91 8.16
C PHE A 212 -11.96 6.51 6.96
N ASN A 213 -11.09 5.54 7.20
CA ASN A 213 -10.24 4.94 6.20
C ASN A 213 -10.45 3.42 6.21
N GLY A 214 -10.17 2.81 5.08
CA GLY A 214 -10.21 1.37 5.01
C GLY A 214 -9.44 0.85 3.82
N TYR A 215 -9.31 -0.46 3.79
CA TYR A 215 -8.80 -1.21 2.66
C TYR A 215 -9.49 -2.56 2.56
N TRP A 216 -9.52 -3.07 1.37
CA TRP A 216 -9.96 -4.41 1.03
C TRP A 216 -8.95 -5.03 0.08
N LEU A 217 -8.51 -6.25 0.40
CA LEU A 217 -7.65 -7.07 -0.45
C LEU A 217 -8.37 -8.38 -0.76
N GLN A 218 -8.33 -8.77 -2.02
CA GLN A 218 -8.80 -10.07 -2.48
C GLN A 218 -7.83 -10.65 -3.49
N GLN A 219 -7.24 -11.80 -3.17
CA GLN A 219 -6.48 -12.58 -4.13
C GLN A 219 -7.42 -13.30 -5.09
N LEU A 220 -7.13 -13.22 -6.39
CA LEU A 220 -7.97 -13.72 -7.48
C LEU A 220 -7.60 -15.14 -7.90
N THR A 221 -6.30 -15.43 -8.00
CA THR A 221 -5.78 -16.76 -8.35
C THR A 221 -5.05 -17.36 -7.17
N ASN A 222 -4.95 -18.69 -7.11
CA ASN A 222 -4.17 -19.37 -6.08
C ASN A 222 -2.67 -19.06 -6.23
N HIS A 223 -1.90 -19.23 -5.16
CA HIS A 223 -0.46 -19.33 -5.24
C HIS A 223 -0.06 -20.59 -6.01
N GLU A 224 1.13 -20.57 -6.62
CA GLU A 224 1.70 -21.71 -7.31
C GLU A 224 3.04 -22.09 -6.67
N ILE A 225 3.30 -23.39 -6.57
CA ILE A 225 4.58 -23.99 -6.20
C ILE A 225 4.96 -24.97 -7.30
N ASN A 226 6.14 -24.82 -7.88
CA ASN A 226 6.61 -25.62 -9.02
C ASN A 226 5.56 -25.68 -10.16
N ALA A 227 4.97 -24.50 -10.47
CA ALA A 227 3.89 -24.31 -11.45
C ALA A 227 2.58 -25.08 -11.14
N VAL A 228 2.40 -25.58 -9.92
CA VAL A 228 1.17 -26.23 -9.47
C VAL A 228 0.40 -25.33 -8.53
N ALA A 229 -0.87 -25.04 -8.85
CA ALA A 229 -1.73 -24.21 -8.03
C ALA A 229 -2.05 -24.88 -6.69
N ILE A 230 -1.90 -24.12 -5.58
CA ILE A 230 -2.16 -24.58 -4.22
C ILE A 230 -3.60 -24.27 -3.85
N PRO A 231 -4.49 -25.27 -3.67
CA PRO A 231 -5.87 -25.03 -3.32
C PRO A 231 -6.02 -24.25 -2.01
N ASN A 232 -7.06 -23.41 -1.93
CA ASN A 232 -7.40 -22.61 -0.73
C ASN A 232 -6.28 -21.67 -0.25
N SER A 233 -5.34 -21.27 -1.12
CA SER A 233 -4.23 -20.38 -0.79
C SER A 233 -4.54 -18.89 -0.96
N LYS A 234 -5.76 -18.53 -1.41
CA LYS A 234 -6.13 -17.15 -1.67
C LYS A 234 -6.20 -16.33 -0.39
N GLU A 235 -5.54 -15.19 -0.42
CA GLU A 235 -5.54 -14.22 0.67
C GLU A 235 -6.73 -13.25 0.58
N ARG A 236 -7.21 -12.82 1.74
CA ARG A 236 -8.24 -11.80 1.88
C ARG A 236 -8.06 -11.05 3.19
N THR A 237 -8.34 -9.75 3.18
CA THR A 237 -8.44 -8.94 4.40
C THR A 237 -9.25 -7.67 4.14
N VAL A 238 -9.91 -7.19 5.19
CA VAL A 238 -10.57 -5.88 5.27
C VAL A 238 -9.99 -5.16 6.47
N GLY A 239 -9.51 -3.95 6.28
CA GLY A 239 -9.09 -3.06 7.37
C GLY A 239 -9.99 -1.83 7.42
N LEU A 240 -10.40 -1.41 8.61
CA LEU A 240 -11.27 -0.27 8.84
C LEU A 240 -10.81 0.53 10.05
N GLY A 241 -10.90 1.83 10.02
CA GLY A 241 -10.66 2.66 11.18
C GLY A 241 -10.75 4.17 10.94
N PRO A 242 -10.69 4.95 12.02
CA PRO A 242 -10.73 6.40 11.97
C PRO A 242 -9.42 6.99 11.45
N GLY A 243 -9.53 8.20 10.93
CA GLY A 243 -8.39 9.01 10.51
C GLY A 243 -8.60 10.49 10.79
N ILE A 244 -7.50 11.19 10.96
CA ILE A 244 -7.43 12.63 11.10
C ILE A 244 -6.36 13.21 10.17
N GLN A 245 -6.68 14.32 9.52
CA GLN A 245 -5.72 15.14 8.78
C GLN A 245 -5.66 16.53 9.40
N LEU A 246 -4.45 17.01 9.59
CA LEU A 246 -4.13 18.35 10.06
C LEU A 246 -3.20 19.03 9.07
N GLY A 247 -3.35 20.35 8.88
CA GLY A 247 -2.48 21.14 8.02
C GLY A 247 -3.12 21.45 6.67
N GLY A 248 -2.45 22.30 5.94
CA GLY A 248 -2.90 22.80 4.64
C GLY A 248 -1.80 23.61 3.96
N GLY A 249 -2.09 24.14 2.79
CA GLY A 249 -1.09 24.80 1.97
C GLY A 249 -0.09 23.77 1.42
N THR A 250 1.10 23.69 1.98
CA THR A 250 2.16 22.79 1.48
C THR A 250 2.53 21.65 2.42
N ILE A 251 2.00 21.62 3.65
CA ILE A 251 2.36 20.60 4.65
C ILE A 251 1.10 20.02 5.28
N TRP A 252 1.03 18.68 5.33
CA TRP A 252 -0.05 17.92 5.96
C TRP A 252 0.49 16.84 6.87
N PHE A 253 -0.20 16.64 7.99
CA PHE A 253 0.00 15.54 8.93
C PHE A 253 -1.26 14.68 8.94
N ARG A 254 -1.11 13.36 8.92
CA ARG A 254 -2.22 12.42 8.97
C ARG A 254 -1.93 11.29 9.92
N VAL A 255 -2.95 10.88 10.66
CA VAL A 255 -2.92 9.67 11.47
C VAL A 255 -4.13 8.82 11.10
N ASN A 256 -3.88 7.58 10.71
CA ASN A 256 -4.93 6.61 10.45
C ASN A 256 -4.69 5.36 11.30
N SER A 257 -5.76 4.74 11.75
CA SER A 257 -5.70 3.44 12.41
C SER A 257 -6.66 2.47 11.72
N TYR A 258 -6.32 1.17 11.80
CA TYR A 258 -7.09 0.11 11.16
C TYR A 258 -7.16 -1.10 12.09
N ILE A 259 -8.34 -1.70 12.15
CA ILE A 259 -8.56 -3.03 12.73
C ILE A 259 -8.91 -3.95 11.56
N GLU A 260 -8.22 -5.08 11.45
CA GLU A 260 -8.47 -6.05 10.39
C GLU A 260 -9.59 -7.02 10.75
N THR A 261 -10.39 -7.35 9.74
CA THR A 261 -11.49 -8.32 9.81
C THR A 261 -11.58 -9.10 8.48
N ASP A 262 -12.40 -10.13 8.42
CA ASP A 262 -12.58 -11.01 7.25
C ASP A 262 -11.24 -11.47 6.65
N VAL A 263 -10.33 -11.90 7.52
CA VAL A 263 -8.96 -12.27 7.17
C VAL A 263 -8.89 -13.74 6.79
N ARG A 264 -8.20 -14.04 5.66
CA ARG A 264 -7.91 -15.41 5.20
C ARG A 264 -6.48 -15.51 4.73
N ASN A 265 -5.79 -16.59 5.11
CA ASN A 265 -4.38 -16.89 4.79
C ASN A 265 -3.42 -15.75 5.14
N ARG A 266 -3.75 -14.94 6.14
CA ARG A 266 -2.95 -13.78 6.55
C ARG A 266 -2.90 -13.62 8.07
N PRO A 267 -1.91 -12.87 8.60
CA PRO A 267 -2.01 -12.29 9.93
C PRO A 267 -3.25 -11.40 10.04
N SER A 268 -3.83 -11.32 11.23
CA SER A 268 -4.96 -10.44 11.57
C SER A 268 -4.57 -9.57 12.75
N GLY A 269 -4.59 -8.26 12.56
CA GLY A 269 -4.05 -7.34 13.54
C GLY A 269 -4.60 -5.93 13.51
N VAL A 270 -3.83 -5.04 14.11
CA VAL A 270 -4.08 -3.61 14.18
C VAL A 270 -2.91 -2.87 13.50
N LYS A 271 -3.23 -1.88 12.70
CA LYS A 271 -2.30 -1.01 12.01
C LYS A 271 -2.52 0.44 12.42
N VAL A 272 -1.43 1.17 12.63
CA VAL A 272 -1.46 2.63 12.78
C VAL A 272 -0.44 3.23 11.81
N THR A 273 -0.87 4.20 11.03
CA THR A 273 0.01 4.95 10.12
C THR A 273 0.06 6.41 10.53
N PHE A 274 1.24 6.96 10.50
CA PHE A 274 1.45 8.41 10.59
C PHE A 274 2.06 8.88 9.26
N ARG A 275 1.66 10.05 8.78
CA ARG A 275 2.19 10.63 7.54
C ARG A 275 2.54 12.08 7.70
N ILE A 276 3.69 12.43 7.15
CA ILE A 276 4.09 13.79 6.90
C ILE A 276 4.19 13.95 5.39
N SER A 277 3.48 14.93 4.85
CA SER A 277 3.48 15.21 3.40
C SER A 277 3.83 16.66 3.16
N LYS A 278 4.68 16.91 2.17
CA LYS A 278 5.09 18.24 1.74
C LYS A 278 4.98 18.37 0.22
N ALA A 279 4.18 19.32 -0.24
CA ALA A 279 4.15 19.73 -1.63
C ALA A 279 5.13 20.89 -1.85
N LEU A 280 5.86 20.83 -2.96
CA LEU A 280 6.74 21.88 -3.46
C LEU A 280 6.24 22.24 -4.87
N PRO A 281 5.29 23.19 -4.98
CA PRO A 281 4.71 23.56 -6.29
C PRO A 281 5.79 24.01 -7.26
N ALA A 282 5.62 23.68 -8.54
CA ALA A 282 6.51 24.19 -9.58
C ALA A 282 6.35 25.72 -9.68
N ALA A 283 7.47 26.45 -9.70
CA ALA A 283 7.44 27.90 -9.89
C ALA A 283 6.60 28.28 -11.11
N GLU A 284 5.78 29.31 -10.98
CA GLU A 284 5.13 29.90 -12.14
C GLU A 284 6.21 30.39 -13.11
N PRO A 285 6.04 30.25 -14.44
CA PRO A 285 6.95 30.88 -15.37
C PRO A 285 6.95 32.38 -15.08
N GLU A 286 8.12 32.97 -14.93
CA GLU A 286 8.24 34.42 -14.89
C GLU A 286 7.57 35.01 -16.14
N PRO A 287 6.83 36.11 -16.01
CA PRO A 287 6.04 36.70 -17.09
C PRO A 287 6.91 37.19 -18.25
#